data_d5ed293875e76e3a18b479f927082314
#
_entry.id   d5ed293875e76e3a18b479f927082314
#
_cell.length_a   1.000
_cell.length_b   1.000
_cell.length_c   1.000
_cell.angle_alpha   90.00
_cell.angle_beta   90.00
_cell.angle_gamma   90.00
#
_symmetry.space_group_name_H-M   'P 1'
#
loop_
_entity.id
_entity.type
_entity.pdbx_description
1 polymer ?
#
loop_
_entity_poly.entity_id
_entity_poly.type
_entity_poly.pdbx_seq_one_letter_code
_entity_poly.pdbx_strand_id
1 'polypeptide(L)'
;MNKWKRIGSFGLACTMVTMLLAGCSGGKEEKEKTEEESVTISLLNTKSELVDQFEQLAKTYKEATGITIDVQFTNDVVSTHLSEKYASGSPYTIMMVDRTDVYAFQDYLLDLSDQKWIEDGGSEYGVNIDGKTYSFPLLVEAVGLLYNAQAIEETTGEEFNWEDYNTPEKFEALLKELSEKGMEKPVAVNKDDWSLANHYFGQLYDQQGNAEETSQAFVDSLKSGEMKLGENTRFQSLMDSFDMLLEYNINSADPLAADYDMNNEYFANGDVAFWFNGSWVTDVYDKTEKIGIMPLPQSDASDEANDYLIAGASKTFVIDKEYSTEEQQEAAKDFLNWLVYEEEGQQFMVDDCGIIPAFGNITKEVSAPISVSAQQFIKEGKTQYWYQAIPGDHGTEVGAAIQKYMSGNIDREELAAEVENYWKGQE
;
A
#
# COMPACT_ATOMS: atom_id res chain seq x y z
N MET A 1 17.67 6.67 -61.74
CA MET A 1 18.94 7.27 -62.27
C MET A 1 19.85 7.62 -61.10
N ASN A 2 21.00 6.95 -61.10
CA ASN A 2 22.34 7.39 -60.65
C ASN A 2 22.46 7.89 -59.17
N LYS A 3 23.44 7.53 -58.42
CA LYS A 3 24.65 6.63 -58.39
C LYS A 3 25.27 6.86 -56.99
N TRP A 4 25.58 5.83 -56.29
CA TRP A 4 26.87 5.44 -55.77
C TRP A 4 27.83 6.49 -55.19
N LYS A 5 28.29 6.34 -53.94
CA LYS A 5 29.68 5.89 -53.66
C LYS A 5 29.91 5.53 -52.20
N ARG A 6 30.49 4.36 -52.03
CA ARG A 6 31.20 3.84 -50.83
C ARG A 6 32.55 4.56 -50.69
N ILE A 7 33.17 4.46 -49.53
CA ILE A 7 34.60 4.43 -49.14
C ILE A 7 34.61 4.97 -47.69
N GLY A 8 35.30 4.46 -46.68
CA GLY A 8 36.24 3.38 -46.54
C GLY A 8 36.68 3.34 -45.05
N SER A 9 37.01 2.17 -44.62
CA SER A 9 37.62 1.84 -43.32
C SER A 9 38.96 2.52 -43.13
N PHE A 10 39.24 3.00 -41.92
CA PHE A 10 40.62 3.11 -41.40
C PHE A 10 40.67 2.66 -39.97
N GLY A 11 41.26 1.52 -39.73
CA GLY A 11 41.79 1.11 -38.46
C GLY A 11 43.10 1.83 -38.19
N LEU A 12 43.34 2.12 -36.91
CA LEU A 12 44.71 2.40 -36.49
C LEU A 12 45.00 1.68 -35.17
N ALA A 13 46.10 0.97 -35.26
CA ALA A 13 46.62 0.04 -34.28
C ALA A 13 47.34 0.74 -33.11
N CYS A 14 47.49 -0.04 -32.06
CA CYS A 14 48.35 0.11 -30.88
C CYS A 14 49.67 0.88 -31.09
N THR A 15 50.04 1.66 -30.09
CA THR A 15 51.45 1.80 -29.74
C THR A 15 51.61 1.85 -28.22
N MET A 16 52.08 0.74 -27.65
CA MET A 16 52.76 0.72 -26.34
C MET A 16 54.04 1.53 -26.43
N VAL A 17 54.26 2.42 -25.48
CA VAL A 17 55.60 2.94 -25.18
C VAL A 17 55.90 2.69 -23.70
N THR A 18 56.72 1.69 -23.49
CA THR A 18 57.45 1.41 -22.25
C THR A 18 58.59 2.40 -22.15
N MET A 19 58.68 3.18 -21.08
CA MET A 19 59.91 3.83 -20.67
C MET A 19 60.16 3.54 -19.19
N LEU A 20 61.11 2.66 -18.95
CA LEU A 20 61.86 2.50 -17.71
C LEU A 20 62.91 3.62 -17.61
N LEU A 21 62.85 4.42 -16.53
CA LEU A 21 64.05 5.08 -16.03
C LEU A 21 63.97 5.10 -14.51
N ALA A 22 64.96 4.43 -13.92
CA ALA A 22 65.21 4.39 -12.49
C ALA A 22 65.76 5.74 -12.02
N GLY A 23 65.30 6.19 -10.86
CA GLY A 23 65.86 7.33 -10.12
C GLY A 23 65.46 7.26 -8.67
N CYS A 24 66.36 6.74 -7.83
CA CYS A 24 66.21 6.78 -6.34
C CYS A 24 66.28 8.20 -5.82
N SER A 25 65.31 8.65 -5.01
CA SER A 25 65.58 9.50 -3.88
C SER A 25 64.36 9.50 -2.92
N GLY A 26 64.58 9.32 -1.63
CA GLY A 26 63.59 9.10 -0.60
C GLY A 26 62.59 10.27 -0.39
N GLY A 27 61.41 9.88 -0.06
CA GLY A 27 60.38 10.80 0.40
C GLY A 27 59.09 10.01 0.65
N LYS A 28 58.69 9.95 1.90
CA LYS A 28 57.40 9.55 2.49
C LYS A 28 56.41 8.82 1.55
N GLU A 29 56.16 7.59 1.86
CA GLU A 29 54.97 6.87 1.41
C GLU A 29 53.73 7.66 1.89
N GLU A 30 53.13 8.44 1.03
CA GLU A 30 51.72 8.72 1.09
C GLU A 30 51.02 7.42 0.67
N LYS A 31 50.42 6.74 1.65
CA LYS A 31 49.41 5.73 1.36
C LYS A 31 48.33 6.43 0.54
N GLU A 32 48.27 6.12 -0.76
CA GLU A 32 47.04 6.28 -1.51
C GLU A 32 45.94 5.58 -0.70
N LYS A 33 45.02 6.36 -0.13
CA LYS A 33 43.73 5.83 0.25
C LYS A 33 43.12 5.35 -1.05
N THR A 34 43.08 4.05 -1.28
CA THR A 34 42.09 3.46 -2.16
C THR A 34 40.75 3.97 -1.60
N GLU A 35 40.07 4.82 -2.33
CA GLU A 35 38.64 5.05 -2.14
C GLU A 35 38.02 3.67 -2.30
N GLU A 36 37.58 3.05 -1.21
CA GLU A 36 36.69 1.90 -1.27
C GLU A 36 35.49 2.41 -2.08
N GLU A 37 35.21 1.79 -3.23
CA GLU A 37 34.02 2.09 -4.01
C GLU A 37 32.83 1.89 -3.07
N SER A 38 32.16 2.99 -2.71
CA SER A 38 31.00 2.95 -1.81
C SER A 38 29.89 2.14 -2.50
N VAL A 39 29.38 1.14 -1.81
CA VAL A 39 28.26 0.33 -2.30
C VAL A 39 27.09 1.24 -2.65
N THR A 40 26.48 1.02 -3.79
CA THR A 40 25.24 1.67 -4.20
C THR A 40 24.14 0.62 -4.31
N ILE A 41 23.03 0.84 -3.61
CA ILE A 41 21.81 0.03 -3.72
C ILE A 41 20.73 0.85 -4.41
N SER A 42 19.93 0.21 -5.25
CA SER A 42 18.76 0.83 -5.87
C SER A 42 17.49 0.48 -5.10
N LEU A 43 16.59 1.47 -4.93
CA LEU A 43 15.34 1.32 -4.22
C LEU A 43 14.18 1.77 -5.11
N LEU A 44 13.20 0.88 -5.33
CA LEU A 44 11.94 1.22 -5.97
C LEU A 44 10.93 1.69 -4.93
N ASN A 45 10.45 2.92 -5.06
CA ASN A 45 9.28 3.45 -4.38
C ASN A 45 8.04 3.33 -5.29
N THR A 46 6.92 2.87 -4.76
CA THR A 46 5.63 2.76 -5.47
C THR A 46 4.52 3.59 -4.83
N LYS A 47 4.91 4.52 -3.91
CA LYS A 47 3.99 5.48 -3.27
C LYS A 47 4.33 6.89 -3.72
N SER A 48 3.42 7.51 -4.49
CA SER A 48 3.60 8.89 -5.02
C SER A 48 3.70 9.92 -3.91
N GLU A 49 2.96 9.74 -2.83
CA GLU A 49 2.93 10.62 -1.66
C GLU A 49 4.22 10.61 -0.84
N LEU A 50 5.12 9.64 -1.07
CA LEU A 50 6.37 9.48 -0.32
C LEU A 50 7.65 9.76 -1.15
N VAL A 51 7.52 10.33 -2.35
CA VAL A 51 8.68 10.56 -3.25
C VAL A 51 9.72 11.46 -2.60
N ASP A 52 9.32 12.61 -2.09
CA ASP A 52 10.23 13.58 -1.48
C ASP A 52 10.87 13.03 -0.19
N GLN A 53 10.10 12.27 0.59
CA GLN A 53 10.57 11.65 1.83
C GLN A 53 11.65 10.60 1.55
N PHE A 54 11.48 9.74 0.53
CA PHE A 54 12.50 8.78 0.16
C PHE A 54 13.76 9.41 -0.41
N GLU A 55 13.65 10.51 -1.17
CA GLU A 55 14.82 11.27 -1.63
C GLU A 55 15.58 11.87 -0.45
N GLN A 56 14.88 12.37 0.57
CA GLN A 56 15.52 12.90 1.77
C GLN A 56 16.15 11.77 2.62
N LEU A 57 15.46 10.64 2.78
CA LEU A 57 15.97 9.45 3.46
C LEU A 57 17.31 8.99 2.86
N ALA A 58 17.39 8.91 1.52
CA ALA A 58 18.61 8.52 0.84
C ALA A 58 19.81 9.43 1.16
N LYS A 59 19.57 10.74 1.32
CA LYS A 59 20.61 11.70 1.74
C LYS A 59 21.02 11.46 3.19
N THR A 60 20.06 11.33 4.10
CA THR A 60 20.28 11.08 5.53
C THR A 60 21.05 9.76 5.74
N TYR A 61 20.64 8.69 5.08
CA TYR A 61 21.30 7.39 5.16
C TYR A 61 22.74 7.44 4.63
N LYS A 62 22.97 8.14 3.51
CA LYS A 62 24.31 8.34 2.97
C LYS A 62 25.22 9.13 3.91
N GLU A 63 24.70 10.17 4.56
CA GLU A 63 25.45 10.95 5.55
C GLU A 63 25.82 10.12 6.77
N ALA A 64 24.90 9.25 7.21
CA ALA A 64 25.12 8.38 8.38
C ALA A 64 26.06 7.22 8.10
N THR A 65 26.00 6.60 6.92
CA THR A 65 26.65 5.30 6.63
C THR A 65 27.70 5.34 5.51
N GLY A 66 27.64 6.34 4.64
CA GLY A 66 28.44 6.41 3.41
C GLY A 66 27.88 5.60 2.24
N ILE A 67 26.83 4.78 2.44
CA ILE A 67 26.17 3.99 1.40
C ILE A 67 25.23 4.88 0.60
N THR A 68 25.22 4.73 -0.72
CA THR A 68 24.31 5.47 -1.61
C THR A 68 23.07 4.64 -1.91
N ILE A 69 21.88 5.26 -1.73
CA ILE A 69 20.62 4.70 -2.20
C ILE A 69 20.18 5.49 -3.45
N ASP A 70 20.03 4.80 -4.58
CA ASP A 70 19.45 5.33 -5.81
C ASP A 70 17.93 5.06 -5.80
N VAL A 71 17.15 6.08 -5.46
CA VAL A 71 15.69 5.98 -5.35
C VAL A 71 15.06 6.17 -6.72
N GLN A 72 14.23 5.22 -7.11
CA GLN A 72 13.42 5.25 -8.33
C GLN A 72 11.95 5.19 -7.96
N PHE A 73 11.11 5.85 -8.74
CA PHE A 73 9.67 5.88 -8.53
C PHE A 73 8.92 5.36 -9.76
N THR A 74 7.82 4.64 -9.55
CA THR A 74 6.88 4.26 -10.61
C THR A 74 5.42 4.37 -10.14
N ASN A 75 4.55 4.77 -11.08
CA ASN A 75 3.09 4.67 -10.96
C ASN A 75 2.51 3.49 -11.75
N ASP A 76 3.36 2.69 -12.39
CA ASP A 76 2.92 1.52 -13.13
C ASP A 76 2.39 0.43 -12.19
N VAL A 77 1.60 -0.49 -12.72
CA VAL A 77 1.23 -1.72 -12.00
C VAL A 77 2.49 -2.47 -11.61
N VAL A 78 2.70 -2.66 -10.30
CA VAL A 78 3.96 -3.15 -9.72
C VAL A 78 4.38 -4.49 -10.33
N SER A 79 3.48 -5.46 -10.40
CA SER A 79 3.76 -6.79 -10.98
C SER A 79 4.22 -6.72 -12.43
N THR A 80 3.63 -5.85 -13.25
CA THR A 80 4.02 -5.65 -14.65
C THR A 80 5.40 -5.00 -14.73
N HIS A 81 5.63 -3.94 -13.96
CA HIS A 81 6.91 -3.24 -13.91
C HIS A 81 8.06 -4.17 -13.48
N LEU A 82 7.84 -4.96 -12.43
CA LEU A 82 8.84 -5.93 -11.96
C LEU A 82 9.10 -7.03 -12.99
N SER A 83 8.07 -7.54 -13.67
CA SER A 83 8.23 -8.54 -14.75
C SER A 83 9.13 -8.02 -15.87
N GLU A 84 8.97 -6.76 -16.28
CA GLU A 84 9.82 -6.11 -17.28
C GLU A 84 11.26 -5.93 -16.79
N LYS A 85 11.45 -5.55 -15.51
CA LYS A 85 12.76 -5.37 -14.90
C LYS A 85 13.52 -6.69 -14.78
N TYR A 86 12.88 -7.76 -14.32
CA TYR A 86 13.48 -9.09 -14.27
C TYR A 86 13.76 -9.63 -15.65
N ALA A 87 12.86 -9.47 -16.63
CA ALA A 87 13.08 -9.88 -18.01
C ALA A 87 14.27 -9.15 -18.67
N SER A 88 14.54 -7.90 -18.28
CA SER A 88 15.69 -7.12 -18.75
C SER A 88 16.98 -7.40 -17.97
N GLY A 89 16.93 -8.18 -16.89
CA GLY A 89 18.06 -8.46 -16.02
C GLY A 89 18.54 -7.24 -15.21
N SER A 90 17.64 -6.30 -14.92
CA SER A 90 17.96 -5.06 -14.19
C SER A 90 16.88 -4.70 -13.15
N PRO A 91 16.53 -5.61 -12.21
CA PRO A 91 15.67 -5.28 -11.10
C PRO A 91 16.37 -4.32 -10.13
N TYR A 92 15.63 -3.85 -9.16
CA TYR A 92 16.16 -3.02 -8.08
C TYR A 92 16.69 -3.90 -6.95
N THR A 93 17.64 -3.39 -6.15
CA THR A 93 18.15 -4.09 -4.98
C THR A 93 17.07 -4.25 -3.90
N ILE A 94 16.34 -3.16 -3.63
CA ILE A 94 15.18 -3.13 -2.73
C ILE A 94 13.96 -2.69 -3.54
N MET A 95 12.85 -3.37 -3.37
CA MET A 95 11.60 -3.05 -4.07
C MET A 95 10.45 -2.92 -3.07
N MET A 96 9.75 -1.79 -3.12
CA MET A 96 8.47 -1.64 -2.44
C MET A 96 7.39 -2.30 -3.28
N VAL A 97 6.72 -3.28 -2.70
CA VAL A 97 5.75 -4.13 -3.41
C VAL A 97 4.49 -4.35 -2.57
N ASP A 98 3.43 -4.81 -3.21
CA ASP A 98 2.26 -5.35 -2.53
C ASP A 98 2.53 -6.79 -2.06
N ARG A 99 1.78 -7.28 -1.08
CA ARG A 99 1.98 -8.65 -0.55
C ARG A 99 1.80 -9.72 -1.64
N THR A 100 0.89 -9.50 -2.59
CA THR A 100 0.67 -10.39 -3.75
C THR A 100 1.90 -10.54 -4.62
N ASP A 101 2.69 -9.47 -4.80
CA ASP A 101 3.92 -9.53 -5.58
C ASP A 101 4.98 -10.39 -4.91
N VAL A 102 4.99 -10.47 -3.57
CA VAL A 102 5.93 -11.35 -2.85
C VAL A 102 5.72 -12.81 -3.23
N TYR A 103 4.47 -13.26 -3.32
CA TYR A 103 4.16 -14.63 -3.78
C TYR A 103 4.54 -14.83 -5.24
N ALA A 104 4.22 -13.86 -6.11
CA ALA A 104 4.48 -13.93 -7.55
C ALA A 104 5.98 -13.96 -7.89
N PHE A 105 6.80 -13.27 -7.13
CA PHE A 105 8.25 -13.12 -7.38
C PHE A 105 9.13 -13.87 -6.38
N GLN A 106 8.59 -14.73 -5.52
CA GLN A 106 9.30 -15.43 -4.44
C GLN A 106 10.64 -16.02 -4.86
N ASP A 107 10.70 -16.64 -6.03
CA ASP A 107 11.90 -17.29 -6.54
C ASP A 107 13.09 -16.32 -6.76
N TYR A 108 12.82 -15.03 -6.89
CA TYR A 108 13.81 -13.97 -7.06
C TYR A 108 14.17 -13.25 -5.75
N LEU A 109 13.45 -13.54 -4.65
CA LEU A 109 13.55 -12.78 -3.41
C LEU A 109 14.49 -13.43 -2.39
N LEU A 110 15.15 -12.58 -1.62
CA LEU A 110 16.05 -12.99 -0.54
C LEU A 110 15.23 -13.42 0.69
N ASP A 111 15.65 -14.53 1.31
CA ASP A 111 15.13 -14.98 2.61
C ASP A 111 15.65 -14.05 3.71
N LEU A 112 14.73 -13.42 4.44
CA LEU A 112 15.02 -12.45 5.50
C LEU A 112 14.76 -13.00 6.90
N SER A 113 14.55 -14.31 7.04
CA SER A 113 14.16 -14.96 8.31
C SER A 113 15.22 -14.81 9.42
N ASP A 114 16.47 -14.52 9.08
CA ASP A 114 17.58 -14.32 10.01
C ASP A 114 17.70 -12.88 10.52
N GLN A 115 16.84 -11.98 10.07
CA GLN A 115 16.94 -10.57 10.42
C GLN A 115 16.42 -10.29 11.83
N LYS A 116 17.11 -9.38 12.53
CA LYS A 116 16.81 -9.03 13.92
C LYS A 116 15.38 -8.53 14.14
N TRP A 117 14.84 -7.75 13.22
CA TRP A 117 13.49 -7.16 13.30
C TRP A 117 12.35 -8.20 13.19
N ILE A 118 12.65 -9.47 12.90
CA ILE A 118 11.66 -10.55 12.87
C ILE A 118 10.96 -10.69 14.24
N GLU A 119 11.72 -10.63 15.34
CA GLU A 119 11.21 -10.76 16.71
C GLU A 119 10.43 -9.50 17.16
N ASP A 120 10.67 -8.37 16.51
CA ASP A 120 10.03 -7.08 16.84
C ASP A 120 8.72 -6.81 16.06
N GLY A 121 8.18 -7.79 15.34
CA GLY A 121 6.93 -7.67 14.57
C GLY A 121 7.03 -8.14 13.13
N GLY A 122 8.25 -8.31 12.59
CA GLY A 122 8.44 -8.71 11.20
C GLY A 122 7.86 -10.07 10.86
N SER A 123 7.76 -11.01 11.82
CA SER A 123 7.12 -12.30 11.63
C SER A 123 5.58 -12.21 11.58
N GLU A 124 4.99 -11.20 12.22
CA GLU A 124 3.54 -11.00 12.26
C GLU A 124 3.04 -10.33 10.98
N TYR A 125 3.74 -9.29 10.53
CA TYR A 125 3.33 -8.47 9.41
C TYR A 125 4.06 -8.77 8.09
N GLY A 126 5.17 -9.52 8.13
CA GLY A 126 5.89 -9.97 6.94
C GLY A 126 5.15 -11.08 6.19
N VAL A 127 5.50 -11.27 4.92
CA VAL A 127 5.00 -12.41 4.14
C VAL A 127 5.85 -13.63 4.42
N ASN A 128 5.22 -14.66 4.97
CA ASN A 128 5.83 -15.94 5.32
C ASN A 128 5.39 -17.01 4.31
N ILE A 129 6.36 -17.67 3.66
CA ILE A 129 6.11 -18.75 2.72
C ILE A 129 7.01 -19.93 3.10
N ASP A 130 6.41 -21.10 3.34
CA ASP A 130 7.12 -22.33 3.74
C ASP A 130 8.06 -22.13 4.95
N GLY A 131 7.63 -21.31 5.91
CA GLY A 131 8.38 -21.04 7.15
C GLY A 131 9.55 -20.06 7.00
N LYS A 132 9.61 -19.33 5.89
CA LYS A 132 10.60 -18.29 5.61
C LYS A 132 9.92 -16.95 5.39
N THR A 133 10.53 -15.89 5.89
CA THR A 133 10.07 -14.52 5.71
C THR A 133 10.78 -13.89 4.51
N TYR A 134 10.02 -13.44 3.51
CA TYR A 134 10.55 -12.85 2.27
C TYR A 134 10.39 -11.34 2.19
N SER A 135 9.70 -10.72 3.15
CA SER A 135 9.44 -9.30 3.09
C SER A 135 9.62 -8.59 4.43
N PHE A 136 10.09 -7.35 4.36
CA PHE A 136 10.14 -6.41 5.46
C PHE A 136 8.84 -5.62 5.48
N PRO A 137 7.99 -5.74 6.51
CA PRO A 137 6.75 -4.98 6.60
C PRO A 137 7.07 -3.50 6.85
N LEU A 138 6.93 -2.67 5.82
CA LEU A 138 7.30 -1.26 5.92
C LEU A 138 6.34 -0.49 6.83
N LEU A 139 5.03 -0.70 6.63
CA LEU A 139 4.01 0.08 7.32
C LEU A 139 2.73 -0.74 7.53
N VAL A 140 2.04 -0.44 8.62
CA VAL A 140 0.67 -0.90 8.84
C VAL A 140 -0.28 0.20 8.42
N GLU A 141 -1.29 -0.17 7.65
CA GLU A 141 -2.38 0.71 7.25
C GLU A 141 -3.72 0.08 7.65
N ALA A 142 -4.72 0.92 7.83
CA ALA A 142 -6.10 0.48 8.10
C ALA A 142 -7.03 0.99 7.01
N VAL A 143 -8.05 0.18 6.69
CA VAL A 143 -9.11 0.49 5.74
C VAL A 143 -10.43 0.63 6.49
N GLY A 144 -11.21 1.66 6.14
CA GLY A 144 -12.50 1.90 6.76
C GLY A 144 -13.20 3.13 6.18
N LEU A 145 -14.14 3.64 6.93
CA LEU A 145 -14.85 4.86 6.60
C LEU A 145 -14.18 6.06 7.30
N LEU A 146 -13.51 6.92 6.52
CA LEU A 146 -12.99 8.17 7.06
C LEU A 146 -14.16 9.09 7.43
N TYR A 147 -14.03 9.82 8.53
CA TYR A 147 -15.02 10.81 8.95
C TYR A 147 -14.38 12.18 9.21
N ASN A 148 -15.10 13.24 8.84
CA ASN A 148 -14.78 14.62 9.18
C ASN A 148 -15.73 15.09 10.28
N ALA A 149 -15.32 14.89 11.54
CA ALA A 149 -16.15 15.24 12.70
C ALA A 149 -16.44 16.74 12.75
N GLN A 150 -15.51 17.60 12.31
CA GLN A 150 -15.77 19.04 12.26
C GLN A 150 -16.94 19.36 11.33
N ALA A 151 -16.95 18.81 10.11
CA ALA A 151 -18.03 19.06 9.16
C ALA A 151 -19.38 18.49 9.66
N ILE A 152 -19.36 17.35 10.36
CA ILE A 152 -20.54 16.76 11.00
C ILE A 152 -21.06 17.67 12.10
N GLU A 153 -20.21 18.09 13.03
CA GLU A 153 -20.57 18.96 14.17
C GLU A 153 -21.07 20.33 13.71
N GLU A 154 -20.44 20.94 12.71
CA GLU A 154 -20.89 22.22 12.13
C GLU A 154 -22.27 22.09 11.46
N THR A 155 -22.57 20.95 10.85
CA THR A 155 -23.85 20.69 10.17
C THR A 155 -24.95 20.30 11.16
N THR A 156 -24.66 19.40 12.10
CA THR A 156 -25.66 18.87 13.06
C THR A 156 -25.87 19.81 14.26
N GLY A 157 -24.81 20.50 14.69
CA GLY A 157 -24.75 21.28 15.94
C GLY A 157 -24.50 20.40 17.17
N GLU A 158 -24.17 19.13 17.00
CA GLU A 158 -23.93 18.14 18.05
C GLU A 158 -22.50 17.57 17.95
N GLU A 159 -21.92 17.17 19.08
CA GLU A 159 -20.61 16.50 19.11
C GLU A 159 -20.69 15.12 18.45
N PHE A 160 -19.72 14.80 17.61
CA PHE A 160 -19.68 13.52 16.90
C PHE A 160 -18.82 12.49 17.63
N ASN A 161 -19.40 11.31 17.87
CA ASN A 161 -18.70 10.10 18.30
C ASN A 161 -19.10 8.93 17.38
N TRP A 162 -18.14 8.34 16.67
CA TRP A 162 -18.41 7.29 15.70
C TRP A 162 -19.08 6.05 16.32
N GLU A 163 -18.82 5.72 17.59
CA GLU A 163 -19.41 4.55 18.28
C GLU A 163 -20.94 4.66 18.40
N ASP A 164 -21.47 5.87 18.37
CA ASP A 164 -22.92 6.09 18.37
C ASP A 164 -23.58 5.72 17.03
N TYR A 165 -22.80 5.57 15.96
CA TYR A 165 -23.24 5.36 14.58
C TYR A 165 -22.69 4.09 13.94
N ASN A 166 -22.27 3.12 14.71
CA ASN A 166 -21.62 1.89 14.26
C ASN A 166 -22.58 0.79 13.76
N THR A 167 -23.87 1.10 13.54
CA THR A 167 -24.82 0.20 12.87
C THR A 167 -25.43 0.87 11.64
N PRO A 168 -25.86 0.10 10.60
CA PRO A 168 -26.44 0.66 9.39
C PRO A 168 -27.60 1.61 9.64
N GLU A 169 -28.52 1.25 10.55
CA GLU A 169 -29.69 2.06 10.83
C GLU A 169 -29.34 3.41 11.47
N LYS A 170 -28.37 3.41 12.38
CA LYS A 170 -27.93 4.65 13.05
C LYS A 170 -27.11 5.52 12.08
N PHE A 171 -26.27 4.87 11.26
CA PHE A 171 -25.46 5.55 10.27
C PHE A 171 -26.33 6.19 9.17
N GLU A 172 -27.30 5.46 8.64
CA GLU A 172 -28.28 6.00 7.69
C GLU A 172 -29.08 7.18 8.27
N ALA A 173 -29.46 7.08 9.55
CA ALA A 173 -30.15 8.18 10.24
C ALA A 173 -29.27 9.44 10.29
N LEU A 174 -27.96 9.30 10.55
CA LEU A 174 -27.02 10.42 10.51
C LEU A 174 -26.86 11.00 9.09
N LEU A 175 -26.69 10.15 8.07
CA LEU A 175 -26.59 10.59 6.66
C LEU A 175 -27.82 11.40 6.25
N LYS A 176 -29.01 10.94 6.66
CA LYS A 176 -30.26 11.64 6.41
C LYS A 176 -30.32 12.97 7.14
N GLU A 177 -29.93 13.02 8.40
CA GLU A 177 -29.88 14.26 9.19
C GLU A 177 -28.95 15.28 8.56
N LEU A 178 -27.73 14.87 8.15
CA LEU A 178 -26.78 15.73 7.44
C LEU A 178 -27.37 16.29 6.15
N SER A 179 -28.03 15.42 5.38
CA SER A 179 -28.72 15.83 4.13
C SER A 179 -29.82 16.86 4.38
N GLU A 180 -30.68 16.66 5.39
CA GLU A 180 -31.76 17.57 5.76
C GLU A 180 -31.24 18.91 6.31
N LYS A 181 -30.04 18.93 6.92
CA LYS A 181 -29.42 20.13 7.50
C LYS A 181 -28.48 20.89 6.55
N GLY A 182 -28.36 20.45 5.29
CA GLY A 182 -27.68 21.22 4.24
C GLY A 182 -26.48 20.58 3.60
N MET A 183 -25.97 19.44 4.12
CA MET A 183 -24.97 18.61 3.44
C MET A 183 -25.71 17.55 2.61
N GLU A 184 -26.29 17.95 1.49
CA GLU A 184 -27.24 17.13 0.70
C GLU A 184 -26.73 15.71 0.40
N LYS A 185 -25.45 15.57 0.13
CA LYS A 185 -24.76 14.32 -0.18
C LYS A 185 -23.46 14.18 0.65
N PRO A 186 -23.57 13.65 1.86
CA PRO A 186 -22.48 13.65 2.85
C PRO A 186 -21.39 12.60 2.64
N VAL A 187 -21.41 11.84 1.54
CA VAL A 187 -20.49 10.71 1.31
C VAL A 187 -19.71 10.91 0.02
N ALA A 188 -18.44 10.52 0.01
CA ALA A 188 -17.64 10.33 -1.18
C ALA A 188 -17.33 8.84 -1.42
N VAL A 189 -17.42 8.40 -2.68
CA VAL A 189 -17.06 7.04 -3.11
C VAL A 189 -16.12 7.14 -4.30
N ASN A 190 -14.97 6.45 -4.24
CA ASN A 190 -14.02 6.40 -5.34
C ASN A 190 -14.54 5.54 -6.50
N LYS A 191 -14.18 5.92 -7.72
CA LYS A 191 -14.36 5.08 -8.92
C LYS A 191 -13.17 4.16 -9.19
N ASP A 192 -12.04 4.40 -8.53
CA ASP A 192 -10.77 3.73 -8.79
C ASP A 192 -10.89 2.24 -8.49
N ASP A 193 -10.44 1.41 -9.42
CA ASP A 193 -10.58 -0.05 -9.39
C ASP A 193 -9.94 -0.68 -8.14
N TRP A 194 -8.74 -0.23 -7.75
CA TRP A 194 -8.07 -0.66 -6.54
C TRP A 194 -8.89 -0.35 -5.27
N SER A 195 -9.51 0.82 -5.19
CA SER A 195 -10.35 1.23 -4.05
C SER A 195 -11.62 0.39 -3.97
N LEU A 196 -12.26 0.14 -5.11
CA LEU A 196 -13.49 -0.63 -5.21
C LEU A 196 -13.25 -2.12 -4.94
N ALA A 197 -12.27 -2.74 -5.63
CA ALA A 197 -12.10 -4.19 -5.59
C ALA A 197 -11.22 -4.65 -4.42
N ASN A 198 -10.05 -4.00 -4.21
CA ASN A 198 -9.10 -4.51 -3.23
C ASN A 198 -9.38 -4.01 -1.82
N HIS A 199 -10.04 -2.85 -1.66
CA HIS A 199 -10.35 -2.29 -0.36
C HIS A 199 -11.82 -2.45 0.02
N TYR A 200 -12.75 -1.87 -0.76
CA TYR A 200 -14.17 -1.98 -0.40
C TYR A 200 -14.65 -3.43 -0.46
N PHE A 201 -14.53 -4.04 -1.62
CA PHE A 201 -14.97 -5.43 -1.84
C PHE A 201 -14.04 -6.43 -1.14
N GLY A 202 -12.77 -6.08 -0.96
CA GLY A 202 -11.79 -6.85 -0.21
C GLY A 202 -12.25 -7.22 1.19
N GLN A 203 -13.06 -6.37 1.85
CA GLN A 203 -13.66 -6.64 3.14
C GLN A 203 -14.43 -7.98 3.18
N LEU A 204 -14.99 -8.40 2.04
CA LEU A 204 -15.63 -9.70 1.94
C LEU A 204 -14.69 -10.86 2.23
N TYR A 205 -13.43 -10.74 1.79
CA TYR A 205 -12.38 -11.74 2.05
C TYR A 205 -11.80 -11.60 3.45
N ASP A 206 -11.61 -10.37 3.91
CA ASP A 206 -11.00 -10.03 5.19
C ASP A 206 -11.86 -10.50 6.37
N GLN A 207 -13.16 -10.34 6.26
CA GLN A 207 -14.13 -10.57 7.34
C GLN A 207 -14.62 -12.04 7.42
N GLN A 208 -13.72 -13.01 7.20
CA GLN A 208 -14.04 -14.44 7.23
C GLN A 208 -13.55 -15.16 8.50
N GLY A 209 -13.35 -14.44 9.60
CA GLY A 209 -12.96 -15.03 10.89
C GLY A 209 -11.59 -14.58 11.40
N ASN A 210 -11.11 -13.44 10.96
CA ASN A 210 -9.91 -12.74 11.47
C ASN A 210 -8.62 -13.58 11.41
N ALA A 211 -8.46 -14.40 10.37
CA ALA A 211 -7.26 -15.18 10.13
C ALA A 211 -7.04 -15.47 8.64
N GLU A 212 -5.77 -15.56 8.23
CA GLU A 212 -5.41 -15.84 6.84
C GLU A 212 -6.04 -17.14 6.33
N GLU A 213 -6.03 -18.20 7.14
CA GLU A 213 -6.55 -19.52 6.77
C GLU A 213 -8.06 -19.47 6.49
N THR A 214 -8.82 -18.69 7.23
CA THR A 214 -10.27 -18.56 7.02
C THR A 214 -10.59 -17.75 5.76
N SER A 215 -9.84 -16.69 5.51
CA SER A 215 -9.93 -15.89 4.28
C SER A 215 -9.54 -16.73 3.06
N GLN A 216 -8.44 -17.48 3.16
CA GLN A 216 -8.00 -18.38 2.10
C GLN A 216 -9.03 -19.47 1.81
N ALA A 217 -9.60 -20.12 2.84
CA ALA A 217 -10.64 -21.13 2.66
C ALA A 217 -11.89 -20.57 1.97
N PHE A 218 -12.27 -19.33 2.26
CA PHE A 218 -13.36 -18.65 1.56
C PHE A 218 -13.03 -18.45 0.07
N VAL A 219 -11.85 -17.94 -0.24
CA VAL A 219 -11.37 -17.74 -1.62
C VAL A 219 -11.31 -19.09 -2.36
N ASP A 220 -10.82 -20.16 -1.74
CA ASP A 220 -10.78 -21.50 -2.32
C ASP A 220 -12.19 -22.04 -2.64
N SER A 221 -13.18 -21.68 -1.81
CA SER A 221 -14.58 -22.04 -2.06
C SER A 221 -15.19 -21.28 -3.26
N LEU A 222 -14.71 -20.05 -3.53
CA LEU A 222 -15.04 -19.31 -4.76
C LEU A 222 -14.37 -19.93 -5.99
N LYS A 223 -13.08 -20.27 -5.91
CA LYS A 223 -12.32 -20.94 -6.98
C LYS A 223 -12.97 -22.30 -7.36
N SER A 224 -13.32 -23.10 -6.38
CA SER A 224 -13.99 -24.40 -6.61
C SER A 224 -15.42 -24.27 -7.12
N GLY A 225 -16.05 -23.09 -6.97
CA GLY A 225 -17.44 -22.84 -7.29
C GLY A 225 -18.43 -23.42 -6.27
N GLU A 226 -17.97 -23.83 -5.09
CA GLU A 226 -18.83 -24.25 -3.97
C GLU A 226 -19.58 -23.07 -3.36
N MET A 227 -18.91 -21.91 -3.24
CA MET A 227 -19.54 -20.68 -2.76
C MET A 227 -20.45 -20.09 -3.82
N LYS A 228 -21.66 -19.70 -3.38
CA LYS A 228 -22.61 -18.91 -4.14
C LYS A 228 -22.70 -17.53 -3.53
N LEU A 229 -22.01 -16.58 -4.16
CA LEU A 229 -21.82 -15.25 -3.59
C LEU A 229 -23.14 -14.50 -3.43
N GLY A 230 -24.05 -14.66 -4.40
CA GLY A 230 -25.39 -14.07 -4.31
C GLY A 230 -26.24 -14.56 -3.13
N GLU A 231 -25.93 -15.75 -2.56
CA GLU A 231 -26.58 -16.32 -1.38
C GLU A 231 -25.78 -16.05 -0.07
N ASN A 232 -24.59 -15.45 -0.18
CA ASN A 232 -23.72 -15.21 0.98
C ASN A 232 -24.18 -13.98 1.76
N THR A 233 -24.43 -14.14 3.07
CA THR A 233 -24.97 -13.06 3.92
C THR A 233 -23.99 -11.90 4.08
N ARG A 234 -22.68 -12.19 4.14
CA ARG A 234 -21.64 -11.16 4.23
C ARG A 234 -21.62 -10.31 2.95
N PHE A 235 -21.67 -10.94 1.78
CA PHE A 235 -21.77 -10.22 0.51
C PHE A 235 -23.02 -9.33 0.46
N GLN A 236 -24.17 -9.85 0.87
CA GLN A 236 -25.40 -9.05 0.87
C GLN A 236 -25.30 -7.85 1.82
N SER A 237 -24.77 -8.07 3.03
CA SER A 237 -24.55 -7.01 4.01
C SER A 237 -23.60 -5.92 3.50
N LEU A 238 -22.47 -6.31 2.90
CA LEU A 238 -21.50 -5.38 2.32
C LEU A 238 -22.12 -4.57 1.18
N MET A 239 -22.92 -5.22 0.34
CA MET A 239 -23.61 -4.55 -0.77
C MET A 239 -24.75 -3.64 -0.30
N ASP A 240 -25.45 -3.94 0.81
CA ASP A 240 -26.43 -3.05 1.40
C ASP A 240 -25.76 -1.75 1.91
N SER A 241 -24.59 -1.87 2.52
CA SER A 241 -23.79 -0.69 2.91
C SER A 241 -23.28 0.08 1.69
N PHE A 242 -22.89 -0.62 0.61
CA PHE A 242 -22.45 0.03 -0.62
C PHE A 242 -23.56 0.86 -1.28
N ASP A 243 -24.76 0.28 -1.36
CA ASP A 243 -25.93 0.97 -1.92
C ASP A 243 -26.29 2.22 -1.11
N MET A 244 -26.18 2.13 0.24
CA MET A 244 -26.33 3.29 1.12
C MET A 244 -25.29 4.37 0.80
N LEU A 245 -24.00 4.00 0.71
CA LEU A 245 -22.95 4.97 0.37
C LEU A 245 -23.19 5.60 -1.00
N LEU A 246 -23.65 4.83 -2.00
CA LEU A 246 -23.97 5.34 -3.35
C LEU A 246 -25.18 6.28 -3.35
N GLU A 247 -26.22 6.00 -2.54
CA GLU A 247 -27.38 6.86 -2.42
C GLU A 247 -27.00 8.25 -1.89
N TYR A 248 -26.09 8.30 -0.90
CA TYR A 248 -25.64 9.55 -0.28
C TYR A 248 -24.36 10.11 -0.91
N ASN A 249 -23.84 9.52 -2.00
CA ASN A 249 -22.62 9.95 -2.67
C ASN A 249 -22.78 11.33 -3.32
N ILE A 250 -21.81 12.22 -3.10
CA ILE A 250 -21.77 13.57 -3.70
C ILE A 250 -21.89 13.52 -5.23
N ASN A 251 -21.41 12.46 -5.86
CA ASN A 251 -21.51 12.19 -7.29
C ASN A 251 -22.60 11.16 -7.63
N SER A 252 -23.68 11.04 -6.84
CA SER A 252 -24.73 10.03 -7.04
C SER A 252 -25.40 10.07 -8.41
N ALA A 253 -25.39 11.22 -9.11
CA ALA A 253 -25.93 11.35 -10.48
C ALA A 253 -25.00 10.72 -11.55
N ASP A 254 -23.70 10.65 -11.28
CA ASP A 254 -22.68 9.98 -12.09
C ASP A 254 -21.60 9.41 -11.14
N PRO A 255 -21.81 8.22 -10.60
CA PRO A 255 -20.90 7.65 -9.59
C PRO A 255 -19.47 7.41 -10.07
N LEU A 256 -19.25 7.42 -11.39
CA LEU A 256 -17.93 7.27 -11.98
C LEU A 256 -17.24 8.62 -12.31
N ALA A 257 -17.81 9.75 -11.89
CA ALA A 257 -17.24 11.08 -12.17
C ALA A 257 -16.01 11.40 -11.31
N ALA A 258 -15.98 10.97 -10.03
CA ALA A 258 -14.94 11.35 -9.08
C ALA A 258 -13.91 10.25 -8.90
N ASP A 259 -12.63 10.65 -8.96
CA ASP A 259 -11.47 9.85 -8.59
C ASP A 259 -10.98 10.21 -7.17
N TYR A 260 -9.88 9.58 -6.77
CA TYR A 260 -9.25 9.81 -5.47
C TYR A 260 -8.98 11.30 -5.20
N ASP A 261 -8.37 12.03 -6.13
CA ASP A 261 -7.95 13.42 -5.91
C ASP A 261 -9.15 14.35 -5.68
N MET A 262 -10.23 14.16 -6.47
CA MET A 262 -11.47 14.93 -6.30
C MET A 262 -12.14 14.65 -4.94
N ASN A 263 -12.21 13.38 -4.56
CA ASN A 263 -12.81 12.97 -3.28
C ASN A 263 -11.98 13.46 -2.08
N ASN A 264 -10.66 13.47 -2.22
CA ASN A 264 -9.75 14.04 -1.22
C ASN A 264 -10.05 15.54 -1.00
N GLU A 265 -10.23 16.31 -2.07
CA GLU A 265 -10.61 17.72 -1.98
C GLU A 265 -11.98 17.92 -1.31
N TYR A 266 -12.99 17.14 -1.67
CA TYR A 266 -14.31 17.21 -1.05
C TYR A 266 -14.25 16.92 0.46
N PHE A 267 -13.52 15.88 0.85
CA PHE A 267 -13.36 15.50 2.24
C PHE A 267 -12.56 16.55 3.03
N ALA A 268 -11.45 17.03 2.48
CA ALA A 268 -10.60 18.04 3.11
C ALA A 268 -11.31 19.39 3.30
N ASN A 269 -12.21 19.77 2.39
CA ASN A 269 -12.99 21.01 2.50
C ASN A 269 -14.21 20.88 3.41
N GLY A 270 -14.61 19.66 3.82
CA GLY A 270 -15.84 19.41 4.54
C GLY A 270 -17.10 19.45 3.66
N ASP A 271 -16.95 19.33 2.34
CA ASP A 271 -18.07 19.22 1.41
C ASP A 271 -18.80 17.87 1.57
N VAL A 272 -18.08 16.86 2.07
CA VAL A 272 -18.60 15.57 2.53
C VAL A 272 -18.14 15.27 3.95
N ALA A 273 -18.96 14.52 4.68
CA ALA A 273 -18.68 14.08 6.04
C ALA A 273 -17.90 12.75 6.08
N PHE A 274 -18.11 11.89 5.08
CA PHE A 274 -17.58 10.54 5.04
C PHE A 274 -16.95 10.20 3.71
N TRP A 275 -15.87 9.41 3.76
CA TRP A 275 -15.17 8.90 2.58
C TRP A 275 -14.60 7.51 2.87
N PHE A 276 -15.05 6.47 2.13
CA PHE A 276 -14.44 5.16 2.27
C PHE A 276 -13.03 5.16 1.69
N ASN A 277 -12.02 4.99 2.57
CA ASN A 277 -10.60 5.03 2.21
C ASN A 277 -9.76 4.38 3.33
N GLY A 278 -8.50 4.80 3.51
CA GLY A 278 -7.63 4.26 4.53
C GLY A 278 -6.71 5.29 5.18
N SER A 279 -5.91 4.81 6.13
CA SER A 279 -5.03 5.64 6.95
C SER A 279 -3.85 6.28 6.20
N TRP A 280 -3.68 5.97 4.93
CA TRP A 280 -2.69 6.63 4.03
C TRP A 280 -3.12 8.02 3.56
N VAL A 281 -4.36 8.45 3.80
CA VAL A 281 -4.81 9.81 3.51
C VAL A 281 -4.19 10.76 4.53
N THR A 282 -3.10 11.44 4.16
CA THR A 282 -2.30 12.27 5.06
C THR A 282 -2.29 13.75 4.69
N ASP A 283 -2.73 14.14 3.52
CA ASP A 283 -2.65 15.51 2.97
C ASP A 283 -3.85 16.41 3.30
N VAL A 284 -4.83 15.89 4.06
CA VAL A 284 -6.04 16.65 4.47
C VAL A 284 -5.86 17.46 5.77
N TYR A 285 -4.73 17.28 6.49
CA TYR A 285 -4.55 17.79 7.86
C TYR A 285 -4.45 19.30 7.97
N ASP A 286 -3.98 19.96 6.94
CA ASP A 286 -3.84 21.43 6.94
C ASP A 286 -5.18 22.17 7.11
N LYS A 287 -6.30 21.47 6.96
CA LYS A 287 -7.65 22.05 6.97
C LYS A 287 -8.46 21.69 8.21
N THR A 288 -8.26 20.51 8.79
CA THR A 288 -8.96 20.07 10.00
C THR A 288 -8.19 19.01 10.78
N GLU A 289 -8.20 19.11 12.10
CA GLU A 289 -7.63 18.10 13.01
C GLU A 289 -8.69 17.12 13.54
N LYS A 290 -9.99 17.41 13.32
CA LYS A 290 -11.10 16.57 13.78
C LYS A 290 -11.53 15.58 12.70
N ILE A 291 -10.61 14.75 12.26
CA ILE A 291 -10.86 13.66 11.30
C ILE A 291 -10.36 12.34 11.89
N GLY A 292 -10.94 11.24 11.45
CA GLY A 292 -10.54 9.91 11.88
C GLY A 292 -11.05 8.83 10.95
N ILE A 293 -10.94 7.59 11.40
CA ILE A 293 -11.38 6.41 10.67
C ILE A 293 -12.26 5.55 11.57
N MET A 294 -13.30 4.95 11.02
CA MET A 294 -14.20 4.03 11.70
C MET A 294 -14.48 2.80 10.84
N PRO A 295 -14.90 1.67 11.44
CA PRO A 295 -15.40 0.54 10.67
C PRO A 295 -16.57 0.94 9.78
N LEU A 296 -16.69 0.33 8.59
CA LEU A 296 -17.88 0.50 7.76
C LEU A 296 -19.08 -0.20 8.43
N PRO A 297 -20.16 0.49 8.78
CA PRO A 297 -21.34 -0.15 9.37
C PRO A 297 -21.98 -1.15 8.40
N GLN A 298 -22.15 -2.39 8.84
CA GLN A 298 -22.72 -3.51 8.08
C GLN A 298 -23.84 -4.18 8.89
N SER A 299 -24.82 -4.78 8.20
CA SER A 299 -25.98 -5.42 8.85
C SER A 299 -25.63 -6.74 9.54
N ASP A 300 -24.61 -7.46 9.07
CA ASP A 300 -24.11 -8.67 9.70
C ASP A 300 -22.97 -8.34 10.67
N ALA A 301 -23.33 -7.99 11.89
CA ALA A 301 -22.39 -7.62 12.96
C ALA A 301 -22.02 -8.81 13.86
N SER A 302 -22.32 -10.05 13.43
CA SER A 302 -22.14 -11.26 14.27
C SER A 302 -20.67 -11.57 14.58
N ASP A 303 -19.72 -10.96 13.85
CA ASP A 303 -18.28 -11.17 13.92
C ASP A 303 -17.50 -9.87 14.17
N GLU A 304 -18.10 -8.92 14.87
CA GLU A 304 -17.42 -7.69 15.28
C GLU A 304 -17.05 -6.74 14.12
N ALA A 305 -17.58 -6.97 12.88
CA ALA A 305 -17.25 -6.15 11.72
C ALA A 305 -17.49 -4.65 11.92
N ASN A 306 -18.45 -4.28 12.78
CA ASN A 306 -18.80 -2.90 13.09
C ASN A 306 -17.96 -2.26 14.20
N ASP A 307 -17.12 -3.04 14.88
CA ASP A 307 -16.29 -2.58 16.00
C ASP A 307 -14.78 -2.68 15.70
N TYR A 308 -14.40 -3.30 14.57
CA TYR A 308 -13.01 -3.64 14.21
C TYR A 308 -12.64 -3.06 12.85
N LEU A 309 -11.47 -2.43 12.75
CA LEU A 309 -10.90 -2.00 11.48
C LEU A 309 -10.16 -3.16 10.79
N ILE A 310 -10.20 -3.19 9.48
CA ILE A 310 -9.29 -4.01 8.70
C ILE A 310 -7.92 -3.32 8.70
N ALA A 311 -6.89 -4.01 9.19
CA ALA A 311 -5.54 -3.46 9.26
C ALA A 311 -4.47 -4.52 8.99
N GLY A 312 -3.36 -4.09 8.39
CA GLY A 312 -2.24 -4.95 8.07
C GLY A 312 -1.10 -4.22 7.38
N ALA A 313 -0.01 -4.93 7.09
CA ALA A 313 1.08 -4.37 6.31
C ALA A 313 0.67 -4.28 4.84
N SER A 314 0.35 -3.07 4.38
CA SER A 314 -0.12 -2.82 3.01
C SER A 314 1.01 -2.82 1.99
N LYS A 315 2.17 -2.25 2.37
CA LYS A 315 3.38 -2.22 1.54
C LYS A 315 4.54 -2.84 2.29
N THR A 316 5.36 -3.55 1.54
CA THR A 316 6.49 -4.28 2.08
C THR A 316 7.73 -4.07 1.21
N PHE A 317 8.92 -4.08 1.82
CA PHE A 317 10.14 -4.15 1.06
C PHE A 317 10.58 -5.60 0.86
N VAL A 318 11.03 -5.90 -0.33
CA VAL A 318 11.71 -7.15 -0.68
C VAL A 318 13.10 -6.85 -1.21
N ILE A 319 14.03 -7.81 -1.07
CA ILE A 319 15.40 -7.69 -1.57
C ILE A 319 15.57 -8.70 -2.71
N ASP A 320 16.10 -8.22 -3.84
CA ASP A 320 16.47 -9.10 -4.95
C ASP A 320 17.70 -9.96 -4.59
N LYS A 321 17.60 -11.28 -4.84
CA LYS A 321 18.72 -12.20 -4.62
C LYS A 321 19.40 -12.63 -5.92
N GLU A 322 18.75 -12.46 -7.07
CA GLU A 322 19.23 -13.06 -8.32
C GLU A 322 20.24 -12.17 -9.06
N TYR A 323 20.01 -10.85 -9.06
CA TYR A 323 20.82 -9.88 -9.80
C TYR A 323 21.63 -8.95 -8.91
N SER A 324 21.28 -8.83 -7.64
CA SER A 324 22.03 -8.03 -6.67
C SER A 324 23.25 -8.80 -6.16
N THR A 325 24.38 -8.11 -6.04
CA THR A 325 25.60 -8.71 -5.46
C THR A 325 25.42 -8.98 -3.97
N GLU A 326 26.25 -9.88 -3.41
CA GLU A 326 26.24 -10.14 -1.96
C GLU A 326 26.45 -8.86 -1.14
N GLU A 327 27.32 -7.94 -1.60
CA GLU A 327 27.56 -6.66 -0.96
C GLU A 327 26.33 -5.76 -0.99
N GLN A 328 25.57 -5.75 -2.09
CA GLN A 328 24.32 -5.00 -2.20
C GLN A 328 23.22 -5.61 -1.31
N GLN A 329 23.12 -6.94 -1.25
CA GLN A 329 22.16 -7.63 -0.39
C GLN A 329 22.44 -7.35 1.10
N GLU A 330 23.70 -7.39 1.55
CA GLU A 330 24.05 -7.03 2.92
C GLU A 330 23.78 -5.54 3.20
N ALA A 331 24.15 -4.63 2.30
CA ALA A 331 23.86 -3.21 2.45
C ALA A 331 22.33 -2.94 2.50
N ALA A 332 21.53 -3.70 1.77
CA ALA A 332 20.07 -3.63 1.83
C ALA A 332 19.53 -4.11 3.18
N LYS A 333 20.03 -5.22 3.71
CA LYS A 333 19.68 -5.69 5.08
C LYS A 333 20.06 -4.68 6.14
N ASP A 334 21.26 -4.09 6.06
CA ASP A 334 21.71 -3.04 6.96
C ASP A 334 20.80 -1.80 6.91
N PHE A 335 20.34 -1.42 5.72
CA PHE A 335 19.38 -0.34 5.56
C PHE A 335 18.05 -0.65 6.24
N LEU A 336 17.49 -1.87 6.06
CA LEU A 336 16.24 -2.27 6.73
C LEU A 336 16.40 -2.31 8.26
N ASN A 337 17.54 -2.78 8.77
CA ASN A 337 17.84 -2.72 10.19
C ASN A 337 17.97 -1.28 10.68
N TRP A 338 18.61 -0.40 9.92
CA TRP A 338 18.74 1.02 10.24
C TRP A 338 17.37 1.71 10.37
N LEU A 339 16.42 1.40 9.51
CA LEU A 339 15.05 1.92 9.62
C LEU A 339 14.40 1.57 10.95
N VAL A 340 14.64 0.37 11.49
CA VAL A 340 13.98 -0.13 12.71
C VAL A 340 14.69 0.34 13.97
N TYR A 341 16.03 0.42 13.96
CA TYR A 341 16.82 0.56 15.18
C TYR A 341 17.51 1.90 15.37
N GLU A 342 17.63 2.73 14.33
CA GLU A 342 18.25 4.04 14.44
C GLU A 342 17.20 5.14 14.53
N GLU A 343 17.52 6.23 15.23
CA GLU A 343 16.57 7.31 15.51
C GLU A 343 16.09 7.98 14.21
N GLU A 344 17.00 8.20 13.26
CA GLU A 344 16.68 8.82 11.98
C GLU A 344 15.81 7.93 11.10
N GLY A 345 16.00 6.60 11.17
CA GLY A 345 15.15 5.64 10.47
C GLY A 345 13.72 5.61 11.04
N GLN A 346 13.59 5.62 12.36
CA GLN A 346 12.29 5.70 13.03
C GLN A 346 11.61 7.06 12.79
N GLN A 347 12.39 8.16 12.77
CA GLN A 347 11.88 9.49 12.42
C GLN A 347 11.32 9.50 11.01
N PHE A 348 12.05 8.94 10.03
CA PHE A 348 11.56 8.84 8.66
C PHE A 348 10.20 8.14 8.59
N MET A 349 10.05 6.98 9.23
CA MET A 349 8.79 6.25 9.18
C MET A 349 7.65 7.02 9.86
N VAL A 350 7.86 7.48 11.09
CA VAL A 350 6.78 8.01 11.93
C VAL A 350 6.53 9.50 11.69
N ASP A 351 7.59 10.31 11.74
CA ASP A 351 7.45 11.78 11.73
C ASP A 351 7.37 12.32 10.29
N ASP A 352 8.22 11.80 9.38
CA ASP A 352 8.32 12.33 8.02
C ASP A 352 7.27 11.72 7.06
N CYS A 353 6.91 10.43 7.28
CA CYS A 353 5.94 9.72 6.43
C CYS A 353 4.56 9.55 7.09
N GLY A 354 4.41 9.79 8.40
CA GLY A 354 3.14 9.58 9.11
C GLY A 354 2.68 8.11 9.17
N ILE A 355 3.61 7.19 9.01
CA ILE A 355 3.35 5.74 8.92
C ILE A 355 3.19 5.14 10.31
N ILE A 356 2.23 4.27 10.50
CA ILE A 356 2.15 3.38 11.67
C ILE A 356 3.17 2.25 11.45
N PRO A 357 4.27 2.19 12.23
CA PRO A 357 5.29 1.17 12.02
C PRO A 357 4.80 -0.22 12.43
N ALA A 358 5.25 -1.24 11.71
CA ALA A 358 4.95 -2.64 11.97
C ALA A 358 5.75 -3.24 13.16
N PHE A 359 6.65 -2.47 13.81
CA PHE A 359 7.63 -2.96 14.77
C PHE A 359 7.34 -2.46 16.18
N GLY A 360 7.18 -3.40 17.12
CA GLY A 360 6.82 -3.12 18.50
C GLY A 360 7.88 -2.36 19.32
N ASN A 361 9.15 -2.36 18.88
CA ASN A 361 10.22 -1.58 19.50
C ASN A 361 10.16 -0.08 19.15
N ILE A 362 9.38 0.31 18.12
CA ILE A 362 9.20 1.71 17.75
C ILE A 362 8.04 2.29 18.56
N THR A 363 8.39 3.09 19.57
CA THR A 363 7.42 3.69 20.50
C THR A 363 6.98 5.09 20.12
N LYS A 364 7.53 5.65 19.03
CA LYS A 364 7.08 6.95 18.50
C LYS A 364 5.60 6.90 18.15
N GLU A 365 4.88 7.96 18.46
CA GLU A 365 3.46 8.09 18.12
C GLU A 365 3.32 8.85 16.80
N VAL A 366 2.44 8.36 15.94
CA VAL A 366 2.07 9.07 14.72
C VAL A 366 1.29 10.33 15.07
N SER A 367 1.45 11.38 14.26
CA SER A 367 0.79 12.67 14.51
C SER A 367 -0.41 12.93 13.61
N ALA A 368 -0.47 12.25 12.48
CA ALA A 368 -1.54 12.40 11.49
C ALA A 368 -2.88 11.89 12.06
N PRO A 369 -3.96 12.71 12.15
CA PRO A 369 -5.18 12.36 12.89
C PRO A 369 -5.83 11.04 12.49
N ILE A 370 -5.88 10.71 11.17
CA ILE A 370 -6.43 9.43 10.70
C ILE A 370 -5.51 8.28 11.15
N SER A 371 -4.19 8.45 11.06
CA SER A 371 -3.23 7.44 11.53
C SER A 371 -3.28 7.28 13.05
N VAL A 372 -3.49 8.37 13.81
CA VAL A 372 -3.72 8.32 15.28
C VAL A 372 -4.97 7.49 15.60
N SER A 373 -6.08 7.75 14.90
CA SER A 373 -7.33 7.01 15.05
C SER A 373 -7.13 5.52 14.72
N ALA A 374 -6.48 5.20 13.60
CA ALA A 374 -6.19 3.81 13.22
C ALA A 374 -5.25 3.11 14.21
N GLN A 375 -4.20 3.81 14.69
CA GLN A 375 -3.27 3.27 15.68
C GLN A 375 -3.97 2.93 17.01
N GLN A 376 -5.03 3.66 17.38
CA GLN A 376 -5.81 3.35 18.56
C GLN A 376 -6.50 1.98 18.43
N PHE A 377 -7.16 1.68 17.31
CA PHE A 377 -7.74 0.36 17.06
C PHE A 377 -6.70 -0.74 17.13
N ILE A 378 -5.51 -0.52 16.53
CA ILE A 378 -4.40 -1.48 16.56
C ILE A 378 -3.94 -1.72 18.02
N LYS A 379 -3.73 -0.66 18.81
CA LYS A 379 -3.31 -0.77 20.22
C LYS A 379 -4.36 -1.46 21.11
N GLU A 380 -5.65 -1.31 20.79
CA GLU A 380 -6.76 -1.95 21.51
C GLU A 380 -7.01 -3.40 21.05
N GLY A 381 -6.29 -3.88 20.02
CA GLY A 381 -6.53 -5.20 19.44
C GLY A 381 -7.88 -5.31 18.70
N LYS A 382 -8.43 -4.18 18.29
CA LYS A 382 -9.69 -4.07 17.54
C LYS A 382 -9.44 -4.02 16.04
N THR A 383 -8.70 -4.99 15.52
CA THR A 383 -8.38 -5.10 14.09
C THR A 383 -8.73 -6.46 13.56
N GLN A 384 -9.17 -6.51 12.31
CA GLN A 384 -9.37 -7.71 11.53
C GLN A 384 -8.23 -7.89 10.53
N TYR A 385 -7.91 -9.15 10.23
CA TYR A 385 -6.87 -9.53 9.29
C TYR A 385 -7.16 -8.96 7.90
N TRP A 386 -6.19 -8.32 7.29
CA TRP A 386 -6.26 -7.84 5.92
C TRP A 386 -5.72 -8.92 4.96
N TYR A 387 -6.63 -9.60 4.30
CA TYR A 387 -6.29 -10.62 3.31
C TYR A 387 -5.78 -9.96 2.02
N GLN A 388 -4.53 -10.17 1.69
CA GLN A 388 -3.88 -9.56 0.53
C GLN A 388 -3.29 -10.61 -0.45
N ALA A 389 -3.56 -11.90 -0.26
CA ALA A 389 -3.16 -12.95 -1.19
C ALA A 389 -4.15 -13.07 -2.36
N ILE A 390 -4.39 -11.96 -3.05
CA ILE A 390 -5.27 -11.85 -4.21
C ILE A 390 -4.46 -11.73 -5.51
N PRO A 391 -4.94 -12.25 -6.67
CA PRO A 391 -4.23 -12.09 -7.95
C PRO A 391 -4.03 -10.62 -8.34
N GLY A 392 -2.91 -10.33 -9.02
CA GLY A 392 -2.54 -8.95 -9.37
C GLY A 392 -3.51 -8.22 -10.32
N ASP A 393 -4.34 -8.97 -11.06
CA ASP A 393 -5.38 -8.44 -11.94
C ASP A 393 -6.75 -8.27 -11.27
N HIS A 394 -6.89 -8.70 -10.00
CA HIS A 394 -8.15 -8.62 -9.26
C HIS A 394 -8.71 -7.19 -9.21
N GLY A 395 -7.85 -6.21 -8.91
CA GLY A 395 -8.24 -4.80 -8.91
C GLY A 395 -8.94 -4.41 -10.22
N THR A 396 -8.30 -4.71 -11.34
CA THR A 396 -8.81 -4.34 -12.66
C THR A 396 -10.08 -5.11 -13.04
N GLU A 397 -10.09 -6.43 -12.88
CA GLU A 397 -11.20 -7.27 -13.35
C GLU A 397 -12.44 -7.14 -12.46
N VAL A 398 -12.27 -7.29 -11.15
CA VAL A 398 -13.38 -7.14 -10.19
C VAL A 398 -13.80 -5.67 -10.06
N GLY A 399 -12.84 -4.73 -10.10
CA GLY A 399 -13.14 -3.30 -10.10
C GLY A 399 -14.01 -2.89 -11.28
N ALA A 400 -13.73 -3.41 -12.48
CA ALA A 400 -14.57 -3.16 -13.65
C ALA A 400 -16.00 -3.70 -13.47
N ALA A 401 -16.18 -4.85 -12.82
CA ALA A 401 -17.50 -5.38 -12.50
C ALA A 401 -18.26 -4.47 -11.51
N ILE A 402 -17.58 -3.97 -10.48
CA ILE A 402 -18.17 -3.05 -9.51
C ILE A 402 -18.52 -1.71 -10.16
N GLN A 403 -17.69 -1.18 -11.06
CA GLN A 403 -17.99 0.04 -11.82
C GLN A 403 -19.25 -0.12 -12.71
N LYS A 404 -19.46 -1.30 -13.31
CA LYS A 404 -20.71 -1.60 -14.04
C LYS A 404 -21.91 -1.58 -13.09
N TYR A 405 -21.76 -2.13 -11.88
CA TYR A 405 -22.80 -2.09 -10.86
C TYR A 405 -23.10 -0.66 -10.42
N MET A 406 -22.10 0.14 -10.10
CA MET A 406 -22.25 1.56 -9.72
C MET A 406 -22.99 2.39 -10.76
N SER A 407 -22.76 2.09 -12.03
CA SER A 407 -23.43 2.77 -13.16
C SER A 407 -24.81 2.17 -13.52
N GLY A 408 -25.27 1.16 -12.78
CA GLY A 408 -26.57 0.52 -13.02
C GLY A 408 -26.63 -0.35 -14.29
N ASN A 409 -25.47 -0.72 -14.86
CA ASN A 409 -25.40 -1.57 -16.05
C ASN A 409 -25.60 -3.06 -15.74
N ILE A 410 -25.32 -3.47 -14.52
CA ILE A 410 -25.58 -4.82 -13.97
C ILE A 410 -26.24 -4.71 -12.61
N ASP A 411 -26.99 -5.70 -12.22
CA ASP A 411 -27.55 -5.81 -10.88
C ASP A 411 -26.62 -6.56 -9.92
N ARG A 412 -27.03 -6.72 -8.65
CA ARG A 412 -26.26 -7.36 -7.60
C ARG A 412 -26.02 -8.85 -7.85
N GLU A 413 -26.99 -9.54 -8.49
CA GLU A 413 -26.87 -10.97 -8.83
C GLU A 413 -25.87 -11.15 -9.99
N GLU A 414 -25.91 -10.26 -10.98
CA GLU A 414 -24.94 -10.23 -12.07
C GLU A 414 -23.53 -9.90 -11.59
N LEU A 415 -23.39 -8.95 -10.65
CA LEU A 415 -22.09 -8.64 -10.02
C LEU A 415 -21.54 -9.89 -9.30
N ALA A 416 -22.36 -10.56 -8.48
CA ALA A 416 -21.95 -11.78 -7.80
C ALA A 416 -21.48 -12.87 -8.80
N ALA A 417 -22.20 -13.02 -9.91
CA ALA A 417 -21.83 -13.98 -10.96
C ALA A 417 -20.52 -13.60 -11.68
N GLU A 418 -20.27 -12.30 -11.96
CA GLU A 418 -19.00 -11.85 -12.56
C GLU A 418 -17.82 -12.15 -11.63
N VAL A 419 -17.95 -11.88 -10.33
CA VAL A 419 -16.89 -12.17 -9.33
C VAL A 419 -16.67 -13.68 -9.15
N GLU A 420 -17.75 -14.50 -9.07
CA GLU A 420 -17.62 -15.96 -9.05
C GLU A 420 -16.90 -16.49 -10.29
N ASN A 421 -17.19 -15.95 -11.47
CA ASN A 421 -16.53 -16.37 -12.72
C ASN A 421 -15.07 -15.96 -12.75
N TYR A 422 -14.73 -14.77 -12.23
CA TYR A 422 -13.34 -14.34 -12.08
C TYR A 422 -12.55 -15.36 -11.25
N TRP A 423 -13.03 -15.69 -10.04
CA TRP A 423 -12.33 -16.63 -9.15
C TRP A 423 -12.23 -18.05 -9.71
N LYS A 424 -13.25 -18.53 -10.41
CA LYS A 424 -13.20 -19.84 -11.10
C LYS A 424 -12.21 -19.89 -12.25
N GLY A 425 -11.80 -18.74 -12.77
CA GLY A 425 -10.76 -18.60 -13.79
C GLY A 425 -9.35 -18.54 -13.24
N GLN A 426 -9.20 -18.42 -11.92
CA GLN A 426 -7.89 -18.38 -11.26
C GLN A 426 -7.41 -19.79 -10.92
N GLU A 427 -6.14 -20.12 -11.27
CA GLU A 427 -5.50 -21.41 -10.97
C GLU A 427 -5.12 -21.58 -9.49
#